data_62f77ec2c2db3f975769a12a2b3203dd
#
_entry.id   62f77ec2c2db3f975769a12a2b3203dd
#
_cell.length_a   1.000
_cell.length_b   1.000
_cell.length_c   1.000
_cell.angle_alpha   90.00
_cell.angle_beta   90.00
_cell.angle_gamma   90.00
#
_symmetry.space_group_name_H-M   'P 1'
#
loop_
_entity.id
_entity.type
_entity.pdbx_description
1 polymer ?
#
loop_
_entity_poly.entity_id
_entity_poly.type
_entity_poly.pdbx_seq_one_letter_code
_entity_poly.pdbx_strand_id
1 'polypeptide(L)'
;MELADHNFIIQYDLQFFAKDGPGGEKTEPATSKKLSDARSEGQVCKSRELDQALALVGLFLTLKAAVSFMGSTFMEVFSDIYNKIPDTEAATELSTVAVMSYMQHAALLSLKLAGPFFVVGFLIAFVSNLVQVKWKVSTKPLQPKLDKFNPVNGFKRMFSKDSLFELLKSIVKIAMIAIIAYTSIRSHLQEIFLLYHITLNQAIALVGSIVIDVGLKIAIVYCVVGAVDYLYQKHKFNEDMKMTKQEVKDEMKNSEGDPQIKSKQRQRMQEASRRRMMQDVPQADVVITNPTHYVVALKYDAGTGTAPILVAKGADLIAQRIKEIARENKVEIVENKPLARMIYTNVEIGREIPPELYQAVAEILAAVYRAHNRV
;
A
#
# COMPACT_ATOMS: atom_id res chain seq x y z
N MET A 1 38.41 -10.71 62.05
CA MET A 1 37.42 -9.62 61.88
C MET A 1 37.57 -9.12 60.49
N GLU A 2 36.94 -9.90 59.55
CA GLU A 2 36.98 -9.66 58.08
C GLU A 2 35.82 -8.78 57.72
N LEU A 3 36.13 -7.59 57.19
CA LEU A 3 35.17 -6.70 56.58
C LEU A 3 34.91 -7.17 55.15
N ALA A 4 33.75 -7.75 54.92
CA ALA A 4 33.29 -8.11 53.60
C ALA A 4 32.87 -6.86 52.83
N ASP A 5 33.62 -6.46 51.81
CA ASP A 5 33.25 -5.44 50.83
C ASP A 5 32.09 -5.96 49.98
N HIS A 6 30.89 -5.50 50.31
CA HIS A 6 29.76 -5.64 49.43
C HIS A 6 29.79 -4.52 48.38
N ASN A 7 30.43 -4.78 47.24
CA ASN A 7 30.26 -3.98 46.04
C ASN A 7 28.82 -4.21 45.50
N PHE A 8 27.90 -3.33 45.89
CA PHE A 8 26.60 -3.17 45.26
C PHE A 8 26.82 -2.58 43.85
N ILE A 9 27.06 -3.41 42.86
CA ILE A 9 26.98 -2.99 41.47
C ILE A 9 25.49 -2.87 41.15
N ILE A 10 24.97 -1.65 41.18
CA ILE A 10 23.64 -1.33 40.65
C ILE A 10 23.76 -1.53 39.15
N GLN A 11 23.25 -2.65 38.64
CA GLN A 11 23.06 -2.84 37.21
C GLN A 11 21.97 -1.87 36.75
N TYR A 12 22.42 -0.73 36.23
CA TYR A 12 21.52 0.15 35.48
C TYR A 12 21.14 -0.51 34.19
N ASP A 13 19.91 -0.99 34.11
CA ASP A 13 19.34 -1.44 32.87
C ASP A 13 19.01 -0.21 32.02
N LEU A 14 19.95 0.21 31.19
CA LEU A 14 19.83 1.37 30.29
C LEU A 14 18.69 1.20 29.26
N GLN A 15 18.12 0.02 29.13
CA GLN A 15 16.95 -0.22 28.26
C GLN A 15 15.68 0.46 28.75
N PHE A 16 15.56 0.80 30.04
CA PHE A 16 14.40 1.50 30.60
C PHE A 16 14.27 2.97 30.17
N PHE A 17 15.31 3.57 29.64
CA PHE A 17 15.31 4.96 29.19
C PHE A 17 15.20 5.10 27.66
N ALA A 18 15.25 4.00 26.92
CA ALA A 18 15.01 4.03 25.49
C ALA A 18 13.50 4.21 25.24
N LYS A 19 13.14 5.31 24.65
CA LYS A 19 11.78 5.66 24.19
C LYS A 19 11.28 4.70 23.10
N ASP A 20 12.09 3.73 22.75
CA ASP A 20 11.99 2.85 21.59
C ASP A 20 11.97 1.40 22.04
N GLY A 21 11.15 0.57 21.37
CA GLY A 21 10.89 -0.83 21.73
C GLY A 21 12.14 -1.74 21.67
N PRO A 22 11.97 -3.06 21.87
CA PRO A 22 13.07 -4.04 21.90
C PRO A 22 13.74 -4.12 20.52
N GLY A 23 14.70 -3.24 20.23
CA GLY A 23 15.40 -3.18 18.93
C GLY A 23 16.15 -1.88 18.69
N GLY A 24 16.12 -0.90 19.65
CA GLY A 24 16.80 0.40 19.54
C GLY A 24 15.92 1.51 18.95
N GLU A 25 16.55 2.63 18.60
CA GLU A 25 15.84 3.81 18.03
C GLU A 25 15.20 3.51 16.67
N LYS A 26 14.01 4.04 16.48
CA LYS A 26 13.26 3.97 15.21
C LYS A 26 13.80 5.00 14.23
N THR A 27 14.81 4.63 13.50
CA THR A 27 15.50 5.52 12.53
C THR A 27 15.18 5.18 11.08
N GLU A 28 14.76 3.94 10.80
CA GLU A 28 14.53 3.47 9.43
C GLU A 28 13.12 3.83 8.94
N PRO A 29 12.96 4.19 7.66
CA PRO A 29 11.66 4.44 7.07
C PRO A 29 10.81 3.16 7.07
N ALA A 30 9.48 3.34 7.14
CA ALA A 30 8.54 2.22 7.07
C ALA A 30 8.64 1.47 5.74
N THR A 31 8.62 0.15 5.80
CA THR A 31 8.54 -0.71 4.62
C THR A 31 7.17 -0.60 3.94
N SER A 32 7.09 -1.00 2.67
CA SER A 32 5.81 -1.04 1.94
C SER A 32 4.79 -1.95 2.59
N LYS A 33 5.24 -3.05 3.21
CA LYS A 33 4.40 -3.99 3.95
C LYS A 33 3.82 -3.34 5.20
N LYS A 34 4.65 -2.72 6.06
CA LYS A 34 4.18 -2.01 7.25
C LYS A 34 3.15 -0.93 6.91
N LEU A 35 3.39 -0.14 5.85
CA LEU A 35 2.43 0.86 5.38
C LEU A 35 1.11 0.22 4.88
N SER A 36 1.19 -0.93 4.21
CA SER A 36 0.01 -1.68 3.78
C SER A 36 -0.78 -2.24 4.97
N ASP A 37 -0.09 -2.78 5.96
CA ASP A 37 -0.69 -3.32 7.18
C ASP A 37 -1.34 -2.21 8.02
N ALA A 38 -0.65 -1.09 8.23
CA ALA A 38 -1.19 0.09 8.88
C ALA A 38 -2.48 0.58 8.19
N ARG A 39 -2.51 0.66 6.86
CA ARG A 39 -3.72 0.99 6.10
C ARG A 39 -4.84 -0.03 6.31
N SER A 40 -4.53 -1.32 6.37
CA SER A 40 -5.53 -2.36 6.62
C SER A 40 -6.13 -2.26 8.03
N GLU A 41 -5.41 -1.68 8.97
CA GLU A 41 -5.86 -1.36 10.32
C GLU A 41 -6.57 -0.01 10.44
N GLY A 42 -6.68 0.73 9.34
CA GLY A 42 -7.31 2.05 9.31
C GLY A 42 -6.40 3.19 9.77
N GLN A 43 -5.09 2.93 9.95
CA GLN A 43 -4.10 3.96 10.24
C GLN A 43 -3.68 4.60 8.92
N VAL A 44 -4.14 5.82 8.69
CA VAL A 44 -3.90 6.57 7.46
C VAL A 44 -3.51 8.01 7.76
N CYS A 45 -2.69 8.60 6.91
CA CYS A 45 -2.41 10.02 6.97
C CYS A 45 -3.62 10.80 6.47
N LYS A 46 -4.30 11.50 7.36
CA LYS A 46 -5.49 12.29 7.04
C LYS A 46 -5.53 13.57 7.86
N SER A 47 -5.73 14.71 7.22
CA SER A 47 -6.03 15.98 7.87
C SER A 47 -7.53 16.27 7.76
N ARG A 48 -8.19 16.36 8.91
CA ARG A 48 -9.59 16.78 9.00
C ARG A 48 -9.76 18.26 8.67
N GLU A 49 -8.78 19.05 9.00
CA GLU A 49 -8.77 20.50 8.74
C GLU A 49 -8.80 20.80 7.23
N LEU A 50 -8.01 20.04 6.47
CA LEU A 50 -7.99 20.17 5.00
C LEU A 50 -9.34 19.75 4.39
N ASP A 51 -9.94 18.66 4.85
CA ASP A 51 -11.26 18.22 4.40
C ASP A 51 -12.32 19.29 4.65
N GLN A 52 -12.33 19.87 5.85
CA GLN A 52 -13.28 20.92 6.23
C GLN A 52 -13.06 22.22 5.43
N ALA A 53 -11.80 22.60 5.21
CA ALA A 53 -11.45 23.77 4.45
C ALA A 53 -11.91 23.66 2.98
N LEU A 54 -11.65 22.53 2.34
CA LEU A 54 -12.10 22.27 0.97
C LEU A 54 -13.63 22.23 0.86
N ALA A 55 -14.29 21.60 1.83
CA ALA A 55 -15.76 21.61 1.89
C ALA A 55 -16.33 23.02 2.02
N LEU A 56 -15.72 23.84 2.87
CA LEU A 56 -16.16 25.22 3.09
C LEU A 56 -16.00 26.07 1.81
N VAL A 57 -14.85 26.00 1.14
CA VAL A 57 -14.64 26.67 -0.17
C VAL A 57 -15.68 26.22 -1.18
N GLY A 58 -15.86 24.90 -1.32
CA GLY A 58 -16.80 24.36 -2.29
C GLY A 58 -18.24 24.78 -2.02
N LEU A 59 -18.67 24.77 -0.76
CA LEU A 59 -20.02 25.20 -0.37
C LEU A 59 -20.22 26.70 -0.64
N PHE A 60 -19.28 27.58 -0.32
CA PHE A 60 -19.39 29.01 -0.62
C PHE A 60 -19.32 29.33 -2.12
N LEU A 61 -18.50 28.59 -2.88
CA LEU A 61 -18.50 28.74 -4.34
C LEU A 61 -19.81 28.25 -4.95
N THR A 62 -20.38 27.15 -4.46
CA THR A 62 -21.70 26.68 -4.89
C THR A 62 -22.77 27.69 -4.54
N LEU A 63 -22.74 28.28 -3.34
CA LEU A 63 -23.68 29.32 -2.94
C LEU A 63 -23.54 30.54 -3.87
N LYS A 64 -22.34 31.01 -4.16
CA LYS A 64 -22.09 32.11 -5.06
C LYS A 64 -22.62 31.86 -6.47
N ALA A 65 -22.44 30.67 -7.00
CA ALA A 65 -22.93 30.27 -8.31
C ALA A 65 -24.46 30.05 -8.35
N ALA A 66 -25.03 29.55 -7.27
CA ALA A 66 -26.45 29.18 -7.19
C ALA A 66 -27.35 30.31 -6.65
N VAL A 67 -26.80 31.41 -6.15
CA VAL A 67 -27.58 32.47 -5.46
C VAL A 67 -28.74 33.04 -6.32
N SER A 68 -28.49 33.28 -7.60
CA SER A 68 -29.51 33.79 -8.51
C SER A 68 -30.63 32.77 -8.76
N PHE A 69 -30.24 31.53 -9.02
CA PHE A 69 -31.17 30.41 -9.17
C PHE A 69 -31.97 30.12 -7.90
N MET A 70 -31.33 30.18 -6.75
CA MET A 70 -32.02 30.00 -5.45
C MET A 70 -33.01 31.11 -5.19
N GLY A 71 -32.63 32.36 -5.45
CA GLY A 71 -33.50 33.51 -5.29
C GLY A 71 -34.76 33.45 -6.17
N SER A 72 -34.60 33.15 -7.47
CA SER A 72 -35.74 32.99 -8.39
C SER A 72 -36.63 31.82 -8.00
N THR A 73 -36.05 30.67 -7.67
CA THR A 73 -36.82 29.48 -7.23
C THR A 73 -37.60 29.75 -5.92
N PHE A 74 -36.95 30.45 -4.96
CA PHE A 74 -37.62 30.80 -3.71
C PHE A 74 -38.84 31.75 -3.94
N MET A 75 -38.69 32.76 -4.80
CA MET A 75 -39.76 33.69 -5.15
C MET A 75 -40.90 32.96 -5.87
N GLU A 76 -40.57 32.06 -6.80
CA GLU A 76 -41.55 31.22 -7.49
C GLU A 76 -42.36 30.36 -6.52
N VAL A 77 -41.64 29.66 -5.61
CA VAL A 77 -42.24 28.80 -4.57
C VAL A 77 -43.13 29.62 -3.62
N PHE A 78 -42.62 30.76 -3.15
CA PHE A 78 -43.37 31.60 -2.24
C PHE A 78 -44.67 32.08 -2.90
N SER A 79 -44.57 32.54 -4.15
CA SER A 79 -45.74 32.96 -4.91
C SER A 79 -46.77 31.85 -5.13
N ASP A 80 -46.25 30.63 -5.48
CA ASP A 80 -47.12 29.46 -5.70
C ASP A 80 -47.85 29.04 -4.42
N ILE A 81 -47.16 28.98 -3.29
CA ILE A 81 -47.77 28.63 -1.99
C ILE A 81 -48.74 29.70 -1.55
N TYR A 82 -48.38 31.01 -1.67
CA TYR A 82 -49.22 32.11 -1.26
C TYR A 82 -50.54 32.16 -2.04
N ASN A 83 -50.49 31.96 -3.35
CA ASN A 83 -51.66 31.94 -4.22
C ASN A 83 -52.61 30.75 -3.97
N LYS A 84 -52.09 29.67 -3.39
CA LYS A 84 -52.92 28.46 -3.01
C LYS A 84 -53.62 28.59 -1.65
N ILE A 85 -53.26 29.60 -0.83
CA ILE A 85 -53.91 29.77 0.50
C ILE A 85 -55.42 30.02 0.37
N PRO A 86 -55.91 30.92 -0.53
CA PRO A 86 -57.34 31.14 -0.66
C PRO A 86 -58.13 29.86 -1.08
N ASP A 87 -57.54 29.02 -1.93
CA ASP A 87 -58.14 27.78 -2.40
C ASP A 87 -58.30 26.76 -1.27
N THR A 88 -57.31 26.71 -0.35
CA THR A 88 -57.37 25.85 0.83
C THR A 88 -58.26 26.36 1.92
N GLU A 89 -58.48 27.67 2.05
CA GLU A 89 -59.41 28.30 3.01
C GLU A 89 -60.85 28.11 2.58
N ALA A 90 -61.13 28.08 1.29
CA ALA A 90 -62.44 27.79 0.72
C ALA A 90 -62.81 26.31 0.76
N ALA A 91 -61.90 25.40 0.96
CA ALA A 91 -62.12 23.97 1.04
C ALA A 91 -62.59 23.58 2.46
N THR A 92 -63.82 23.07 2.57
CA THR A 92 -64.46 22.68 3.84
C THR A 92 -63.69 21.53 4.55
N GLU A 93 -62.95 20.73 3.80
CA GLU A 93 -62.06 19.66 4.33
C GLU A 93 -60.83 19.50 3.45
N LEU A 94 -59.66 19.46 4.06
CA LEU A 94 -58.41 19.11 3.37
C LEU A 94 -58.38 17.61 3.12
N SER A 95 -58.47 17.22 1.86
CA SER A 95 -58.31 15.82 1.45
C SER A 95 -56.87 15.32 1.75
N THR A 96 -56.77 14.07 2.21
CA THR A 96 -55.45 13.42 2.42
C THR A 96 -54.60 13.41 1.14
N VAL A 97 -55.22 13.32 -0.03
CA VAL A 97 -54.54 13.41 -1.35
C VAL A 97 -53.94 14.78 -1.59
N ALA A 98 -54.68 15.87 -1.23
CA ALA A 98 -54.18 17.23 -1.36
C ALA A 98 -52.97 17.48 -0.45
N VAL A 99 -53.03 17.03 0.81
CA VAL A 99 -51.94 17.13 1.77
C VAL A 99 -50.69 16.38 1.26
N MET A 100 -50.88 15.17 0.76
CA MET A 100 -49.77 14.36 0.19
C MET A 100 -49.14 15.05 -1.02
N SER A 101 -49.96 15.64 -1.91
CA SER A 101 -49.45 16.40 -3.07
C SER A 101 -48.63 17.60 -2.63
N TYR A 102 -49.07 18.38 -1.63
CA TYR A 102 -48.31 19.48 -1.09
C TYR A 102 -46.98 19.05 -0.45
N MET A 103 -46.97 17.95 0.30
CA MET A 103 -45.78 17.41 0.90
C MET A 103 -44.75 16.94 -0.18
N GLN A 104 -45.23 16.27 -1.22
CA GLN A 104 -44.38 15.86 -2.34
C GLN A 104 -43.80 17.06 -3.06
N HIS A 105 -44.62 18.09 -3.32
CA HIS A 105 -44.14 19.33 -3.96
C HIS A 105 -43.07 20.04 -3.10
N ALA A 106 -43.34 20.20 -1.80
CA ALA A 106 -42.37 20.78 -0.86
C ALA A 106 -41.08 20.00 -0.78
N ALA A 107 -41.13 18.66 -0.79
CA ALA A 107 -39.95 17.79 -0.79
C ALA A 107 -39.13 17.96 -2.08
N LEU A 108 -39.75 18.00 -3.25
CA LEU A 108 -39.09 18.22 -4.53
C LEU A 108 -38.42 19.59 -4.60
N LEU A 109 -39.10 20.63 -4.12
CA LEU A 109 -38.53 21.98 -4.06
C LEU A 109 -37.34 22.06 -3.10
N SER A 110 -37.45 21.45 -1.93
CA SER A 110 -36.33 21.35 -0.98
C SER A 110 -35.14 20.62 -1.59
N LEU A 111 -35.41 19.53 -2.32
CA LEU A 111 -34.33 18.80 -3.04
C LEU A 111 -33.73 19.64 -4.18
N LYS A 112 -34.53 20.40 -4.92
CA LYS A 112 -34.08 21.29 -5.98
C LYS A 112 -33.16 22.40 -5.43
N LEU A 113 -33.49 22.97 -4.26
CA LEU A 113 -32.68 24.02 -3.61
C LEU A 113 -31.42 23.47 -2.92
N ALA A 114 -31.55 22.37 -2.19
CA ALA A 114 -30.44 21.79 -1.44
C ALA A 114 -29.57 20.83 -2.26
N GLY A 115 -30.12 20.28 -3.34
CA GLY A 115 -29.45 19.26 -4.18
C GLY A 115 -28.04 19.65 -4.64
N PRO A 116 -27.81 20.84 -5.21
CA PRO A 116 -26.47 21.26 -5.63
C PRO A 116 -25.44 21.22 -4.51
N PHE A 117 -25.83 21.60 -3.28
CA PHE A 117 -24.93 21.57 -2.12
C PHE A 117 -24.59 20.14 -1.70
N PHE A 118 -25.57 19.23 -1.72
CA PHE A 118 -25.33 17.83 -1.42
C PHE A 118 -24.40 17.18 -2.44
N VAL A 119 -24.61 17.45 -3.73
CA VAL A 119 -23.77 16.92 -4.81
C VAL A 119 -22.32 17.42 -4.68
N VAL A 120 -22.16 18.73 -4.56
CA VAL A 120 -20.82 19.35 -4.45
C VAL A 120 -20.14 18.91 -3.15
N GLY A 121 -20.85 18.93 -2.02
CA GLY A 121 -20.32 18.48 -0.74
C GLY A 121 -19.89 17.01 -0.76
N PHE A 122 -20.69 16.15 -1.36
CA PHE A 122 -20.35 14.72 -1.55
C PHE A 122 -19.11 14.56 -2.43
N LEU A 123 -19.05 15.24 -3.57
CA LEU A 123 -17.93 15.16 -4.50
C LEU A 123 -16.62 15.64 -3.83
N ILE A 124 -16.67 16.77 -3.13
CA ILE A 124 -15.49 17.29 -2.42
C ILE A 124 -15.05 16.31 -1.33
N ALA A 125 -15.96 15.83 -0.50
CA ALA A 125 -15.65 14.89 0.55
C ALA A 125 -15.09 13.57 -0.01
N PHE A 126 -15.65 13.08 -1.10
CA PHE A 126 -15.19 11.87 -1.77
C PHE A 126 -13.78 12.05 -2.35
N VAL A 127 -13.57 13.10 -3.16
CA VAL A 127 -12.29 13.37 -3.81
C VAL A 127 -11.20 13.67 -2.78
N SER A 128 -11.47 14.52 -1.79
CA SER A 128 -10.51 14.85 -0.73
C SER A 128 -10.05 13.60 0.04
N ASN A 129 -11.00 12.74 0.43
CA ASN A 129 -10.65 11.48 1.09
C ASN A 129 -9.88 10.52 0.17
N LEU A 130 -10.28 10.43 -1.10
CA LEU A 130 -9.60 9.57 -2.08
C LEU A 130 -8.13 10.00 -2.30
N VAL A 131 -7.88 11.29 -2.39
CA VAL A 131 -6.52 11.85 -2.57
C VAL A 131 -5.67 11.63 -1.32
N GLN A 132 -6.21 11.84 -0.13
CA GLN A 132 -5.45 11.71 1.12
C GLN A 132 -5.18 10.25 1.49
N VAL A 133 -6.21 9.39 1.44
CA VAL A 133 -6.17 8.03 1.99
C VAL A 133 -5.84 6.98 0.94
N LYS A 134 -6.08 7.27 -0.35
CA LYS A 134 -6.09 6.32 -1.47
C LYS A 134 -7.19 5.26 -1.30
N TRP A 135 -7.57 4.59 -2.38
CA TRP A 135 -8.64 3.59 -2.35
C TRP A 135 -8.20 2.31 -1.64
N LYS A 136 -8.67 2.08 -0.41
CA LYS A 136 -8.56 0.80 0.28
C LYS A 136 -9.72 0.64 1.26
N VAL A 137 -10.59 -0.32 1.02
CA VAL A 137 -11.67 -0.67 1.93
C VAL A 137 -11.14 -1.64 2.99
N SER A 138 -11.33 -1.33 4.26
CA SER A 138 -10.99 -2.21 5.38
C SER A 138 -12.13 -2.25 6.39
N THR A 139 -12.51 -3.45 6.81
CA THR A 139 -13.53 -3.67 7.84
C THR A 139 -12.95 -3.74 9.26
N LYS A 140 -11.63 -3.89 9.40
CA LYS A 140 -10.96 -3.99 10.71
C LYS A 140 -11.23 -2.82 11.66
N PRO A 141 -11.28 -1.54 11.21
CA PRO A 141 -11.59 -0.41 12.09
C PRO A 141 -13.01 -0.43 12.66
N LEU A 142 -13.94 -1.14 12.00
CA LEU A 142 -15.34 -1.25 12.41
C LEU A 142 -15.56 -2.32 13.49
N GLN A 143 -14.58 -3.16 13.75
CA GLN A 143 -14.69 -4.17 14.79
C GLN A 143 -14.74 -3.51 16.18
N PRO A 144 -15.65 -3.91 17.06
CA PRO A 144 -15.75 -3.37 18.40
C PRO A 144 -14.53 -3.75 19.21
N LYS A 145 -13.81 -2.75 19.73
CA LYS A 145 -12.66 -2.92 20.61
C LYS A 145 -13.08 -2.48 22.02
N LEU A 146 -13.24 -3.43 22.94
CA LEU A 146 -13.67 -3.17 24.32
C LEU A 146 -12.75 -2.21 25.07
N ASP A 147 -11.46 -2.18 24.74
CA ASP A 147 -10.49 -1.25 25.32
C ASP A 147 -10.85 0.24 25.10
N LYS A 148 -11.64 0.54 24.06
CA LYS A 148 -12.10 1.92 23.80
C LYS A 148 -13.19 2.38 24.77
N PHE A 149 -13.84 1.46 25.46
CA PHE A 149 -14.90 1.75 26.44
C PHE A 149 -14.34 1.97 27.86
N ASN A 150 -13.05 1.81 28.07
CA ASN A 150 -12.44 2.06 29.38
C ASN A 150 -12.43 3.57 29.68
N PRO A 151 -13.18 4.06 30.71
CA PRO A 151 -13.26 5.49 31.02
C PRO A 151 -11.91 6.06 31.47
N VAL A 152 -11.08 5.28 32.18
CA VAL A 152 -9.77 5.73 32.64
C VAL A 152 -8.86 6.08 31.44
N ASN A 153 -8.86 5.26 30.39
CA ASN A 153 -8.13 5.54 29.16
C ASN A 153 -8.70 6.76 28.42
N GLY A 154 -10.01 6.96 28.49
CA GLY A 154 -10.70 8.15 27.99
C GLY A 154 -10.20 9.43 28.65
N PHE A 155 -10.21 9.48 30.00
CA PHE A 155 -9.71 10.63 30.77
C PHE A 155 -8.23 10.91 30.49
N LYS A 156 -7.36 9.89 30.51
CA LYS A 156 -5.94 10.04 30.21
C LYS A 156 -5.70 10.62 28.82
N ARG A 157 -6.52 10.24 27.84
CA ARG A 157 -6.44 10.76 26.47
C ARG A 157 -6.88 12.23 26.40
N MET A 158 -7.91 12.64 27.15
CA MET A 158 -8.37 14.04 27.18
C MET A 158 -7.28 15.00 27.67
N PHE A 159 -6.46 14.58 28.62
CA PHE A 159 -5.34 15.37 29.17
C PHE A 159 -3.98 15.02 28.55
N SER A 160 -3.99 14.42 27.36
CA SER A 160 -2.75 14.15 26.63
C SER A 160 -2.18 15.41 25.98
N LYS A 161 -0.86 15.40 25.70
CA LYS A 161 -0.18 16.50 24.98
C LYS A 161 -0.81 16.75 23.61
N ASP A 162 -1.26 15.68 22.94
CA ASP A 162 -1.93 15.77 21.63
C ASP A 162 -3.28 16.50 21.77
N SER A 163 -4.08 16.21 22.80
CA SER A 163 -5.35 16.89 23.04
C SER A 163 -5.18 18.37 23.39
N LEU A 164 -4.14 18.71 24.15
CA LEU A 164 -3.81 20.10 24.46
C LEU A 164 -3.38 20.87 23.18
N PHE A 165 -2.63 20.24 22.30
CA PHE A 165 -2.25 20.81 21.01
C PHE A 165 -3.46 21.03 20.09
N GLU A 166 -4.41 20.08 20.06
CA GLU A 166 -5.67 20.22 19.33
C GLU A 166 -6.52 21.38 19.89
N LEU A 167 -6.58 21.52 21.22
CA LEU A 167 -7.26 22.65 21.85
C LEU A 167 -6.65 23.99 21.42
N LEU A 168 -5.31 24.10 21.47
CA LEU A 168 -4.61 25.32 21.06
C LEU A 168 -4.90 25.67 19.59
N LYS A 169 -4.83 24.69 18.69
CA LYS A 169 -5.20 24.85 17.28
C LYS A 169 -6.64 25.37 17.13
N SER A 170 -7.57 24.85 17.91
CA SER A 170 -8.97 25.27 17.86
C SER A 170 -9.15 26.70 18.32
N ILE A 171 -8.46 27.13 19.37
CA ILE A 171 -8.46 28.53 19.85
C ILE A 171 -7.91 29.47 18.76
N VAL A 172 -6.78 29.11 18.14
CA VAL A 172 -6.18 29.92 17.06
C VAL A 172 -7.13 30.03 15.85
N LYS A 173 -7.83 28.96 15.48
CA LYS A 173 -8.83 28.97 14.42
C LYS A 173 -10.00 29.93 14.74
N ILE A 174 -10.56 29.84 15.92
CA ILE A 174 -11.66 30.72 16.35
C ILE A 174 -11.22 32.17 16.31
N ALA A 175 -10.04 32.48 16.85
CA ALA A 175 -9.50 33.84 16.84
C ALA A 175 -9.30 34.36 15.41
N MET A 176 -8.75 33.54 14.52
CA MET A 176 -8.55 33.87 13.10
C MET A 176 -9.88 34.16 12.39
N ILE A 177 -10.89 33.29 12.57
CA ILE A 177 -12.23 33.49 11.98
C ILE A 177 -12.85 34.78 12.51
N ALA A 178 -12.76 35.02 13.83
CA ALA A 178 -13.31 36.24 14.44
C ALA A 178 -12.64 37.51 13.91
N ILE A 179 -11.32 37.49 13.74
CA ILE A 179 -10.57 38.64 13.18
C ILE A 179 -11.00 38.90 11.72
N ILE A 180 -11.09 37.87 10.88
CA ILE A 180 -11.51 38.01 9.48
C ILE A 180 -12.94 38.52 9.40
N ALA A 181 -13.85 37.94 10.19
CA ALA A 181 -15.24 38.40 10.24
C ALA A 181 -15.33 39.87 10.68
N TYR A 182 -14.65 40.22 11.78
CA TYR A 182 -14.64 41.57 12.29
C TYR A 182 -14.10 42.60 11.28
N THR A 183 -12.94 42.31 10.70
CA THR A 183 -12.33 43.22 9.70
C THR A 183 -13.17 43.34 8.44
N SER A 184 -13.78 42.25 7.97
CA SER A 184 -14.65 42.26 6.80
C SER A 184 -15.97 42.97 7.08
N ILE A 185 -16.62 42.79 8.21
CA ILE A 185 -17.83 43.52 8.56
C ILE A 185 -17.51 45.00 8.70
N ARG A 186 -16.41 45.34 9.35
CA ARG A 186 -15.98 46.76 9.48
C ARG A 186 -15.75 47.42 8.13
N SER A 187 -15.22 46.72 7.15
CA SER A 187 -15.02 47.28 5.79
C SER A 187 -16.31 47.54 5.03
N HIS A 188 -17.39 46.82 5.37
CA HIS A 188 -18.71 46.96 4.74
C HIS A 188 -19.70 47.82 5.56
N LEU A 189 -19.26 48.48 6.64
CA LEU A 189 -20.16 49.24 7.51
C LEU A 189 -20.91 50.33 6.73
N GLN A 190 -20.26 51.02 5.81
CA GLN A 190 -20.92 52.04 5.00
C GLN A 190 -22.03 51.47 4.11
N GLU A 191 -21.80 50.32 3.51
CA GLU A 191 -22.78 49.61 2.68
C GLU A 191 -23.95 49.10 3.56
N ILE A 192 -23.67 48.62 4.78
CA ILE A 192 -24.70 48.19 5.73
C ILE A 192 -25.60 49.35 6.13
N PHE A 193 -25.06 50.59 6.31
CA PHE A 193 -25.86 51.79 6.59
C PHE A 193 -26.72 52.18 5.39
N LEU A 194 -26.36 51.84 4.16
CA LEU A 194 -27.19 52.11 2.97
C LEU A 194 -28.45 51.23 2.93
N LEU A 195 -28.55 50.17 3.72
CA LEU A 195 -29.74 49.28 3.78
C LEU A 195 -31.04 50.03 4.09
N TYR A 196 -30.96 51.18 4.77
CA TYR A 196 -32.14 52.04 5.04
C TYR A 196 -32.65 52.80 3.81
N HIS A 197 -31.84 52.91 2.75
CA HIS A 197 -32.13 53.74 1.58
C HIS A 197 -32.39 52.94 0.30
N ILE A 198 -32.32 51.60 0.37
CA ILE A 198 -32.46 50.71 -0.79
C ILE A 198 -33.70 49.87 -0.70
N THR A 199 -34.17 49.30 -1.81
CA THR A 199 -35.30 48.40 -1.84
C THR A 199 -34.96 47.07 -1.16
N LEU A 200 -35.99 46.33 -0.71
CA LEU A 200 -35.85 45.02 -0.04
C LEU A 200 -35.02 44.04 -0.87
N ASN A 201 -35.26 43.98 -2.18
CA ASN A 201 -34.52 43.08 -3.06
C ASN A 201 -33.01 43.46 -3.16
N GLN A 202 -32.69 44.73 -3.20
CA GLN A 202 -31.31 45.22 -3.18
C GLN A 202 -30.66 44.99 -1.83
N ALA A 203 -31.40 45.13 -0.73
CA ALA A 203 -30.91 44.82 0.61
C ALA A 203 -30.54 43.34 0.78
N ILE A 204 -31.42 42.43 0.33
CA ILE A 204 -31.14 40.99 0.33
C ILE A 204 -29.91 40.64 -0.50
N ALA A 205 -29.79 41.22 -1.70
CA ALA A 205 -28.64 41.02 -2.58
C ALA A 205 -27.34 41.51 -1.93
N LEU A 206 -27.36 42.70 -1.31
CA LEU A 206 -26.22 43.29 -0.61
C LEU A 206 -25.77 42.43 0.58
N VAL A 207 -26.69 42.05 1.46
CA VAL A 207 -26.39 41.17 2.61
C VAL A 207 -25.86 39.82 2.13
N GLY A 208 -26.50 39.23 1.11
CA GLY A 208 -26.06 37.97 0.52
C GLY A 208 -24.64 38.06 -0.03
N SER A 209 -24.28 39.13 -0.74
CA SER A 209 -22.95 39.35 -1.27
C SER A 209 -21.90 39.49 -0.17
N ILE A 210 -22.20 40.23 0.90
CA ILE A 210 -21.30 40.38 2.06
C ILE A 210 -21.06 39.02 2.75
N VAL A 211 -22.12 38.25 2.97
CA VAL A 211 -22.01 36.93 3.61
C VAL A 211 -21.15 35.99 2.77
N ILE A 212 -21.33 35.96 1.45
CA ILE A 212 -20.54 35.12 0.55
C ILE A 212 -19.08 35.58 0.53
N ASP A 213 -18.83 36.87 0.48
CA ASP A 213 -17.46 37.45 0.46
C ASP A 213 -16.72 37.14 1.76
N VAL A 214 -17.36 37.35 2.92
CA VAL A 214 -16.78 37.03 4.23
C VAL A 214 -16.51 35.52 4.33
N GLY A 215 -17.48 34.72 3.92
CA GLY A 215 -17.37 33.27 3.92
C GLY A 215 -16.25 32.75 3.04
N LEU A 216 -16.09 33.29 1.83
CA LEU A 216 -14.97 32.92 0.93
C LEU A 216 -13.62 33.35 1.49
N LYS A 217 -13.51 34.57 2.07
CA LYS A 217 -12.26 35.00 2.73
C LYS A 217 -11.85 34.05 3.85
N ILE A 218 -12.80 33.68 4.72
CA ILE A 218 -12.57 32.70 5.79
C ILE A 218 -12.16 31.36 5.19
N ALA A 219 -12.87 30.87 4.19
CA ALA A 219 -12.61 29.58 3.56
C ALA A 219 -11.22 29.51 2.93
N ILE A 220 -10.77 30.58 2.23
CA ILE A 220 -9.43 30.63 1.62
C ILE A 220 -8.35 30.60 2.69
N VAL A 221 -8.46 31.41 3.74
CA VAL A 221 -7.49 31.42 4.83
C VAL A 221 -7.49 30.08 5.56
N TYR A 222 -8.67 29.46 5.73
CA TYR A 222 -8.78 28.15 6.33
C TYR A 222 -8.15 27.04 5.47
N CYS A 223 -8.14 27.18 4.13
CA CYS A 223 -7.38 26.28 3.26
C CYS A 223 -5.88 26.31 3.52
N VAL A 224 -5.31 27.48 3.81
CA VAL A 224 -3.90 27.59 4.16
C VAL A 224 -3.63 26.82 5.48
N VAL A 225 -4.50 27.02 6.48
CA VAL A 225 -4.40 26.29 7.75
C VAL A 225 -4.52 24.78 7.54
N GLY A 226 -5.48 24.34 6.73
CA GLY A 226 -5.68 22.93 6.38
C GLY A 226 -4.47 22.32 5.66
N ALA A 227 -3.84 23.08 4.75
CA ALA A 227 -2.62 22.64 4.08
C ALA A 227 -1.45 22.47 5.04
N VAL A 228 -1.25 23.41 5.95
CA VAL A 228 -0.21 23.32 7.00
C VAL A 228 -0.49 22.12 7.93
N ASP A 229 -1.75 21.93 8.36
CA ASP A 229 -2.13 20.78 9.19
C ASP A 229 -1.85 19.46 8.45
N TYR A 230 -2.16 19.39 7.15
CA TYR A 230 -1.86 18.18 6.36
C TYR A 230 -0.37 17.85 6.30
N LEU A 231 0.48 18.85 6.12
CA LEU A 231 1.94 18.67 6.13
C LEU A 231 2.42 18.17 7.51
N TYR A 232 1.89 18.74 8.59
CA TYR A 232 2.17 18.30 9.94
C TYR A 232 1.72 16.86 10.20
N GLN A 233 0.47 16.51 9.82
CA GLN A 233 -0.05 15.15 9.96
C GLN A 233 0.75 14.13 9.14
N LYS A 234 1.19 14.52 7.94
CA LYS A 234 2.05 13.69 7.10
C LYS A 234 3.42 13.44 7.75
N HIS A 235 4.01 14.49 8.31
CA HIS A 235 5.29 14.34 9.03
C HIS A 235 5.12 13.44 10.24
N LYS A 236 4.12 13.71 11.08
CA LYS A 236 3.81 12.89 12.28
C LYS A 236 3.54 11.43 11.90
N PHE A 237 2.73 11.18 10.88
CA PHE A 237 2.47 9.82 10.40
C PHE A 237 3.74 9.08 9.98
N ASN A 238 4.63 9.77 9.25
CA ASN A 238 5.90 9.18 8.84
C ASN A 238 6.80 8.86 10.05
N GLU A 239 6.84 9.75 11.07
CA GLU A 239 7.59 9.50 12.31
C GLU A 239 7.02 8.30 13.09
N ASP A 240 5.69 8.24 13.24
CA ASP A 240 5.01 7.16 13.96
C ASP A 240 5.18 5.79 13.26
N MET A 241 5.40 5.80 11.95
CA MET A 241 5.61 4.59 11.14
C MET A 241 7.06 4.15 11.05
N LYS A 242 8.03 4.94 11.53
CA LYS A 242 9.45 4.55 11.53
C LYS A 242 9.67 3.21 12.22
N MET A 243 10.67 2.50 11.74
CA MET A 243 11.06 1.16 12.20
C MET A 243 12.45 1.17 12.81
N THR A 244 12.72 0.20 13.69
CA THR A 244 14.09 -0.12 14.10
C THR A 244 14.79 -0.92 13.00
N LYS A 245 16.11 -0.90 12.97
CA LYS A 245 16.90 -1.73 12.03
C LYS A 245 16.58 -3.22 12.17
N GLN A 246 16.29 -3.66 13.39
CA GLN A 246 15.93 -5.05 13.66
C GLN A 246 14.55 -5.40 13.09
N GLU A 247 13.53 -4.52 13.29
CA GLU A 247 12.20 -4.72 12.70
C GLU A 247 12.25 -4.84 11.17
N VAL A 248 13.03 -3.98 10.49
CA VAL A 248 13.20 -4.05 9.03
C VAL A 248 13.83 -5.37 8.61
N LYS A 249 14.88 -5.82 9.32
CA LYS A 249 15.56 -7.10 9.04
C LYS A 249 14.64 -8.30 9.23
N ASP A 250 13.84 -8.30 10.29
CA ASP A 250 12.89 -9.38 10.58
C ASP A 250 11.73 -9.41 9.59
N GLU A 251 11.27 -8.23 9.17
CA GLU A 251 10.23 -8.13 8.14
C GLU A 251 10.73 -8.59 6.75
N MET A 252 11.98 -8.27 6.38
CA MET A 252 12.61 -8.78 5.17
C MET A 252 12.73 -10.30 5.19
N LYS A 253 13.18 -10.89 6.32
CA LYS A 253 13.23 -12.34 6.49
C LYS A 253 11.86 -12.99 6.34
N ASN A 254 10.82 -12.38 6.91
CA ASN A 254 9.45 -12.89 6.84
C ASN A 254 8.82 -12.76 5.45
N SER A 255 9.24 -11.76 4.65
CA SER A 255 8.70 -11.50 3.32
C SER A 255 9.41 -12.26 2.21
N GLU A 256 10.74 -12.33 2.26
CA GLU A 256 11.59 -12.95 1.23
C GLU A 256 12.08 -14.35 1.59
N GLY A 257 11.88 -14.76 2.84
CA GLY A 257 12.45 -15.98 3.42
C GLY A 257 13.87 -15.75 3.94
N ASP A 258 14.29 -16.58 4.86
CA ASP A 258 15.64 -16.54 5.41
C ASP A 258 16.66 -16.94 4.31
N PRO A 259 17.62 -16.09 3.95
CA PRO A 259 18.66 -16.38 2.96
C PRO A 259 19.42 -17.69 3.26
N GLN A 260 19.58 -18.03 4.55
CA GLN A 260 20.24 -19.26 4.96
C GLN A 260 19.39 -20.49 4.60
N ILE A 261 18.06 -20.42 4.78
CA ILE A 261 17.15 -21.51 4.41
C ILE A 261 17.17 -21.71 2.90
N LYS A 262 17.10 -20.61 2.13
CA LYS A 262 17.16 -20.66 0.66
C LYS A 262 18.48 -21.22 0.15
N SER A 263 19.58 -20.85 0.80
CA SER A 263 20.92 -21.43 0.50
C SER A 263 20.98 -22.93 0.80
N LYS A 264 20.49 -23.37 1.98
CA LYS A 264 20.42 -24.79 2.34
C LYS A 264 19.52 -25.59 1.39
N GLN A 265 18.39 -25.04 0.96
CA GLN A 265 17.53 -25.69 -0.03
C GLN A 265 18.24 -25.87 -1.37
N ARG A 266 18.94 -24.83 -1.85
CA ARG A 266 19.72 -24.89 -3.09
C ARG A 266 20.83 -25.93 -2.99
N GLN A 267 21.54 -25.96 -1.88
CA GLN A 267 22.58 -26.96 -1.62
C GLN A 267 22.02 -28.39 -1.63
N ARG A 268 20.91 -28.64 -0.93
CA ARG A 268 20.24 -29.97 -0.93
C ARG A 268 19.77 -30.38 -2.32
N MET A 269 19.23 -29.46 -3.11
CA MET A 269 18.84 -29.74 -4.49
C MET A 269 20.05 -30.11 -5.36
N GLN A 270 21.19 -29.42 -5.21
CA GLN A 270 22.42 -29.75 -5.92
C GLN A 270 22.98 -31.12 -5.51
N GLU A 271 22.97 -31.44 -4.21
CA GLU A 271 23.40 -32.73 -3.70
C GLU A 271 22.49 -33.86 -4.22
N ALA A 272 21.18 -33.67 -4.21
CA ALA A 272 20.22 -34.63 -4.76
C ALA A 272 20.42 -34.86 -6.26
N SER A 273 20.64 -33.78 -7.02
CA SER A 273 20.94 -33.85 -8.45
C SER A 273 22.25 -34.60 -8.72
N ARG A 274 23.32 -34.33 -7.94
CA ARG A 274 24.57 -35.07 -8.03
C ARG A 274 24.41 -36.55 -7.72
N ARG A 275 23.64 -36.90 -6.70
CA ARG A 275 23.36 -38.32 -6.37
C ARG A 275 22.67 -39.03 -7.51
N ARG A 276 21.63 -38.43 -8.13
CA ARG A 276 20.96 -39.03 -9.30
C ARG A 276 21.92 -39.21 -10.45
N MET A 277 22.67 -38.16 -10.80
CA MET A 277 23.70 -38.22 -11.86
C MET A 277 24.68 -39.38 -11.64
N MET A 278 25.15 -39.61 -10.39
CA MET A 278 26.04 -40.72 -10.08
C MET A 278 25.38 -42.10 -10.19
N GLN A 279 24.09 -42.20 -9.94
CA GLN A 279 23.32 -43.45 -10.11
C GLN A 279 23.09 -43.78 -11.58
N ASP A 280 23.16 -42.81 -12.49
CA ASP A 280 22.98 -43.02 -13.92
C ASP A 280 24.29 -43.42 -14.62
N VAL A 281 25.47 -43.20 -13.99
CA VAL A 281 26.79 -43.57 -14.56
C VAL A 281 26.92 -45.06 -14.85
N PRO A 282 26.45 -46.03 -14.02
CA PRO A 282 26.47 -47.47 -14.31
C PRO A 282 25.66 -47.89 -15.55
N GLN A 283 24.72 -47.02 -16.00
CA GLN A 283 23.88 -47.30 -17.17
C GLN A 283 24.47 -46.66 -18.45
N ALA A 284 25.60 -46.00 -18.37
CA ALA A 284 26.26 -45.43 -19.53
C ALA A 284 26.93 -46.51 -20.38
N ASP A 285 26.94 -46.36 -21.67
CA ASP A 285 27.64 -47.25 -22.62
C ASP A 285 29.11 -46.93 -22.77
N VAL A 286 29.46 -45.64 -22.61
CA VAL A 286 30.86 -45.16 -22.66
C VAL A 286 31.04 -43.96 -21.79
N VAL A 287 32.24 -43.85 -21.22
CA VAL A 287 32.70 -42.67 -20.52
C VAL A 287 33.91 -42.07 -21.32
N ILE A 288 33.74 -40.84 -21.76
CA ILE A 288 34.77 -40.11 -22.50
C ILE A 288 35.48 -39.15 -21.55
N THR A 289 36.80 -39.21 -21.54
CA THR A 289 37.61 -38.47 -20.58
C THR A 289 38.66 -37.55 -21.21
N ASN A 290 38.81 -36.38 -20.62
CA ASN A 290 40.07 -35.63 -20.63
C ASN A 290 40.74 -35.90 -19.26
N PRO A 291 41.83 -36.66 -19.20
CA PRO A 291 42.34 -37.33 -17.98
C PRO A 291 42.42 -36.47 -16.73
N THR A 292 42.76 -35.21 -16.85
CA THR A 292 43.00 -34.30 -15.72
C THR A 292 41.86 -33.36 -15.41
N HIS A 293 40.90 -33.17 -16.35
CA HIS A 293 39.95 -32.09 -16.21
C HIS A 293 38.48 -32.51 -16.31
N TYR A 294 38.06 -33.20 -17.38
CA TYR A 294 36.67 -33.43 -17.68
C TYR A 294 36.34 -34.90 -17.95
N VAL A 295 35.16 -35.30 -17.51
CA VAL A 295 34.59 -36.60 -17.82
C VAL A 295 33.12 -36.42 -18.20
N VAL A 296 32.68 -37.13 -19.23
CA VAL A 296 31.31 -37.19 -19.71
C VAL A 296 30.89 -38.64 -19.91
N ALA A 297 29.73 -39.06 -19.42
CA ALA A 297 29.16 -40.39 -19.58
C ALA A 297 27.97 -40.30 -20.55
N LEU A 298 28.01 -41.12 -21.59
CA LEU A 298 26.99 -41.15 -22.63
C LEU A 298 26.27 -42.50 -22.60
N LYS A 299 24.97 -42.45 -22.78
CA LYS A 299 24.09 -43.61 -22.97
C LYS A 299 23.48 -43.54 -24.35
N TYR A 300 23.52 -44.64 -25.09
CA TYR A 300 22.92 -44.81 -26.40
C TYR A 300 22.00 -45.99 -26.43
N ASP A 301 20.76 -45.81 -26.84
CA ASP A 301 19.79 -46.88 -27.03
C ASP A 301 19.57 -47.14 -28.53
N ALA A 302 20.17 -48.21 -29.02
CA ALA A 302 20.07 -48.60 -30.41
C ALA A 302 18.63 -48.92 -30.89
N GLY A 303 17.72 -49.28 -29.94
CA GLY A 303 16.34 -49.58 -30.23
C GLY A 303 15.45 -48.38 -30.54
N THR A 304 15.81 -47.20 -30.04
CA THR A 304 15.02 -45.97 -30.25
C THR A 304 15.49 -45.13 -31.43
N GLY A 305 16.69 -45.39 -31.97
CA GLY A 305 17.27 -44.65 -33.11
C GLY A 305 17.56 -43.14 -32.81
N THR A 306 17.49 -42.76 -31.54
CA THR A 306 17.79 -41.38 -31.08
C THR A 306 19.30 -41.18 -30.90
N ALA A 307 19.72 -39.91 -30.81
CA ALA A 307 21.12 -39.59 -30.54
C ALA A 307 21.53 -39.98 -29.09
N PRO A 308 22.83 -40.26 -28.86
CA PRO A 308 23.33 -40.52 -27.52
C PRO A 308 22.99 -39.39 -26.53
N ILE A 309 22.60 -39.76 -25.31
CA ILE A 309 22.21 -38.84 -24.24
C ILE A 309 23.34 -38.72 -23.22
N LEU A 310 23.62 -37.48 -22.79
CA LEU A 310 24.56 -37.21 -21.71
C LEU A 310 23.93 -37.54 -20.37
N VAL A 311 24.33 -38.63 -19.72
CA VAL A 311 23.80 -39.07 -18.42
C VAL A 311 24.58 -38.50 -17.24
N ALA A 312 25.89 -38.27 -17.39
CA ALA A 312 26.68 -37.65 -16.36
C ALA A 312 27.83 -36.80 -16.95
N LYS A 313 28.15 -35.71 -16.26
CA LYS A 313 29.34 -34.92 -16.55
C LYS A 313 30.01 -34.40 -15.26
N GLY A 314 31.33 -34.30 -15.26
CA GLY A 314 32.06 -33.79 -14.11
C GLY A 314 33.39 -33.21 -14.45
N ALA A 315 33.86 -32.32 -13.58
CA ALA A 315 35.21 -31.80 -13.59
C ALA A 315 35.96 -32.18 -12.30
N ASP A 316 37.26 -32.27 -12.34
CA ASP A 316 38.17 -32.47 -11.21
C ASP A 316 37.73 -33.63 -10.28
N LEU A 317 37.39 -33.38 -9.03
CA LEU A 317 36.97 -34.39 -8.06
C LEU A 317 35.70 -35.17 -8.50
N ILE A 318 34.75 -34.48 -9.16
CA ILE A 318 33.55 -35.11 -9.70
C ILE A 318 33.92 -36.02 -10.86
N ALA A 319 34.84 -35.62 -11.71
CA ALA A 319 35.35 -36.45 -12.79
C ALA A 319 36.07 -37.71 -12.30
N GLN A 320 36.84 -37.62 -11.22
CA GLN A 320 37.42 -38.81 -10.57
C GLN A 320 36.37 -39.77 -10.08
N ARG A 321 35.35 -39.27 -9.40
CA ARG A 321 34.28 -40.11 -8.87
C ARG A 321 33.47 -40.80 -9.98
N ILE A 322 33.18 -40.13 -11.08
CA ILE A 322 32.52 -40.72 -12.26
C ILE A 322 33.39 -41.86 -12.84
N LYS A 323 34.71 -41.63 -12.96
CA LYS A 323 35.65 -42.68 -13.45
C LYS A 323 35.73 -43.90 -12.53
N GLU A 324 35.72 -43.68 -11.21
CA GLU A 324 35.65 -44.78 -10.22
C GLU A 324 34.41 -45.61 -10.41
N ILE A 325 33.23 -44.99 -10.41
CA ILE A 325 31.96 -45.69 -10.58
C ILE A 325 31.86 -46.39 -11.93
N ALA A 326 32.38 -45.80 -12.99
CA ALA A 326 32.46 -46.40 -14.33
C ALA A 326 33.31 -47.70 -14.30
N ARG A 327 34.49 -47.67 -13.66
CA ARG A 327 35.37 -48.82 -13.53
C ARG A 327 34.73 -49.92 -12.70
N GLU A 328 34.10 -49.60 -11.55
CA GLU A 328 33.39 -50.55 -10.68
C GLU A 328 32.28 -51.28 -11.45
N ASN A 329 31.62 -50.59 -12.37
CA ASN A 329 30.50 -51.14 -13.16
C ASN A 329 30.90 -51.60 -14.56
N LYS A 330 32.22 -51.71 -14.85
CA LYS A 330 32.74 -52.17 -16.15
C LYS A 330 32.27 -51.35 -17.35
N VAL A 331 32.04 -50.05 -17.17
CA VAL A 331 31.76 -49.11 -18.25
C VAL A 331 33.09 -48.69 -18.88
N GLU A 332 33.20 -48.77 -20.21
CA GLU A 332 34.42 -48.51 -20.92
C GLU A 332 34.77 -47.01 -20.84
N ILE A 333 36.06 -46.71 -20.58
CA ILE A 333 36.57 -45.37 -20.45
C ILE A 333 37.53 -45.10 -21.60
N VAL A 334 37.14 -44.18 -22.47
CA VAL A 334 37.93 -43.76 -23.66
C VAL A 334 38.51 -42.39 -23.45
N GLU A 335 39.79 -42.23 -23.71
CA GLU A 335 40.42 -40.90 -23.69
C GLU A 335 40.24 -40.19 -25.02
N ASN A 336 39.52 -39.08 -24.99
CA ASN A 336 39.42 -38.13 -26.10
C ASN A 336 39.25 -36.70 -25.54
N LYS A 337 40.38 -36.01 -25.42
CA LYS A 337 40.45 -34.67 -24.78
C LYS A 337 39.56 -33.62 -25.45
N PRO A 338 39.60 -33.42 -26.79
CA PRO A 338 38.76 -32.42 -27.44
C PRO A 338 37.27 -32.73 -27.34
N LEU A 339 36.89 -34.01 -27.53
CA LEU A 339 35.48 -34.41 -27.49
C LEU A 339 34.88 -34.32 -26.09
N ALA A 340 35.60 -34.78 -25.04
CA ALA A 340 35.19 -34.63 -23.66
C ALA A 340 34.94 -33.18 -23.28
N ARG A 341 35.84 -32.25 -23.72
CA ARG A 341 35.69 -30.83 -23.47
C ARG A 341 34.50 -30.23 -24.20
N MET A 342 34.25 -30.54 -25.47
CA MET A 342 33.15 -30.02 -26.26
C MET A 342 31.80 -30.48 -25.68
N ILE A 343 31.65 -31.75 -25.33
CA ILE A 343 30.40 -32.26 -24.74
C ILE A 343 30.19 -31.64 -23.36
N TYR A 344 31.22 -31.59 -22.50
CA TYR A 344 31.12 -30.99 -21.18
C TYR A 344 30.62 -29.54 -21.20
N THR A 345 31.11 -28.73 -22.15
CA THR A 345 30.79 -27.32 -22.22
C THR A 345 29.41 -27.05 -22.87
N ASN A 346 29.07 -27.81 -23.92
CA ASN A 346 27.93 -27.47 -24.79
C ASN A 346 26.64 -28.32 -24.52
N VAL A 347 26.77 -29.44 -23.79
CA VAL A 347 25.64 -30.35 -23.59
C VAL A 347 25.24 -30.38 -22.12
N GLU A 348 23.95 -30.27 -21.84
CA GLU A 348 23.40 -30.43 -20.49
C GLU A 348 23.06 -31.88 -20.21
N ILE A 349 23.08 -32.26 -18.91
CA ILE A 349 22.73 -33.60 -18.45
C ILE A 349 21.26 -33.90 -18.82
N GLY A 350 21.05 -35.10 -19.37
CA GLY A 350 19.72 -35.54 -19.85
C GLY A 350 19.38 -35.04 -21.26
N ARG A 351 20.28 -34.35 -21.95
CA ARG A 351 20.10 -33.91 -23.33
C ARG A 351 20.89 -34.78 -24.31
N GLU A 352 20.38 -34.87 -25.53
CA GLU A 352 21.08 -35.49 -26.65
C GLU A 352 22.30 -34.65 -27.06
N ILE A 353 23.33 -35.31 -27.56
CA ILE A 353 24.49 -34.62 -28.12
C ILE A 353 24.10 -33.87 -29.40
N PRO A 354 24.73 -32.74 -29.71
CA PRO A 354 24.45 -31.98 -30.91
C PRO A 354 24.95 -32.76 -32.19
N PRO A 355 24.30 -32.52 -33.35
CA PRO A 355 24.60 -33.25 -34.59
C PRO A 355 26.07 -33.17 -35.03
N GLU A 356 26.74 -32.09 -34.72
CA GLU A 356 28.18 -31.84 -35.03
C GLU A 356 29.09 -32.85 -34.34
N LEU A 357 28.67 -33.51 -33.27
CA LEU A 357 29.45 -34.48 -32.49
C LEU A 357 29.05 -35.93 -32.80
N TYR A 358 28.05 -36.17 -33.64
CA TYR A 358 27.52 -37.52 -33.90
C TYR A 358 28.61 -38.45 -34.44
N GLN A 359 29.36 -38.03 -35.47
CA GLN A 359 30.39 -38.86 -36.09
C GLN A 359 31.47 -39.29 -35.07
N ALA A 360 32.00 -38.33 -34.33
CA ALA A 360 33.07 -38.60 -33.34
C ALA A 360 32.58 -39.53 -32.22
N VAL A 361 31.35 -39.38 -31.73
CA VAL A 361 30.75 -40.24 -30.69
C VAL A 361 30.44 -41.64 -31.27
N ALA A 362 29.90 -41.69 -32.48
CA ALA A 362 29.57 -42.98 -33.16
C ALA A 362 30.83 -43.84 -33.36
N GLU A 363 31.96 -43.24 -33.76
CA GLU A 363 33.24 -43.95 -33.90
C GLU A 363 33.67 -44.59 -32.57
N ILE A 364 33.56 -43.85 -31.45
CA ILE A 364 33.89 -44.34 -30.14
C ILE A 364 32.93 -45.47 -29.70
N LEU A 365 31.61 -45.29 -29.83
CA LEU A 365 30.62 -46.28 -29.50
C LEU A 365 30.80 -47.58 -30.32
N ALA A 366 31.06 -47.45 -31.65
CA ALA A 366 31.34 -48.60 -32.50
C ALA A 366 32.62 -49.36 -32.07
N ALA A 367 33.65 -48.68 -31.63
CA ALA A 367 34.90 -49.29 -31.10
C ALA A 367 34.59 -50.06 -29.78
N VAL A 368 33.81 -49.45 -28.87
CA VAL A 368 33.44 -50.04 -27.59
C VAL A 368 32.55 -51.30 -27.81
N TYR A 369 31.53 -51.23 -28.71
CA TYR A 369 30.64 -52.38 -28.99
C TYR A 369 31.38 -53.55 -29.65
N ARG A 370 32.35 -53.28 -30.56
CA ARG A 370 33.20 -54.33 -31.13
C ARG A 370 34.09 -55.02 -30.10
N ALA A 371 34.64 -54.23 -29.14
CA ALA A 371 35.46 -54.78 -28.07
C ALA A 371 34.65 -55.67 -27.10
N HIS A 372 33.34 -55.44 -26.95
CA HIS A 372 32.48 -56.23 -26.08
C HIS A 372 31.66 -57.32 -26.78
N ASN A 373 31.94 -57.67 -28.04
CA ASN A 373 31.16 -58.62 -28.84
C ASN A 373 29.66 -58.37 -28.84
N ARG A 374 29.24 -57.15 -28.78
CA ARG A 374 27.83 -56.74 -28.77
C ARG A 374 27.35 -56.28 -30.18
N VAL A 375 27.99 -56.78 -31.23
CA VAL A 375 27.57 -56.61 -32.63
C VAL A 375 27.35 -57.95 -33.25
#